data_a9ef3e07db4b9f18bd2af67585d08ca3
#
_entry.id   a9ef3e07db4b9f18bd2af67585d08ca3
#
_cell.length_a   1.000
_cell.length_b   1.000
_cell.length_c   1.000
_cell.angle_alpha   90.00
_cell.angle_beta   90.00
_cell.angle_gamma   90.00
#
_symmetry.space_group_name_H-M   'P 1'
#
loop_
_entity.id
_entity.type
_entity.pdbx_description
1 polymer ?
#
loop_
_entity_poly.entity_id
_entity_poly.type
_entity_poly.pdbx_seq_one_letter_code
_entity_poly.pdbx_strand_id
1 'polypeptide(L)'
;MSAIITDQLRILNAKNFVSAATSSVNSYYSFVGLPNATNYSSTWESNPPAPKDSFEQEDDYWDTMIALKKINSSDVRMMVSKNTWTSGITYDMYRNDISRTNTAKPSGATSLYSSKYFVVNEDYKVYICLQNGTDPENVSGRPSLDQPTFTDLEPKAAGDSGDGYIWKYLYTIKPSDIAKFDSTNFMPVPDDWETSTANASVRDNASNSGQLKIATIINRGAGIGTANRTY
;
A
#
# COMPACT_ATOMS: atom_id res chain seq x y z
N MET A 1 -21.54 -13.69 17.80
CA MET A 1 -20.13 -13.61 17.39
C MET A 1 -20.07 -12.64 16.21
N SER A 2 -19.29 -11.57 16.28
CA SER A 2 -19.07 -10.73 15.11
C SER A 2 -18.13 -11.48 14.16
N ALA A 3 -18.46 -11.50 12.86
CA ALA A 3 -17.62 -12.12 11.85
C ALA A 3 -16.26 -11.40 11.78
N ILE A 4 -15.18 -12.16 11.81
CA ILE A 4 -13.82 -11.60 11.62
C ILE A 4 -13.55 -11.56 10.12
N ILE A 5 -13.53 -10.37 9.56
CA ILE A 5 -13.11 -10.15 8.16
C ILE A 5 -11.59 -10.05 8.16
N THR A 6 -10.93 -11.07 7.59
CA THR A 6 -9.47 -11.08 7.44
C THR A 6 -9.02 -10.24 6.26
N ASP A 7 -7.75 -9.78 6.26
CA ASP A 7 -7.18 -9.05 5.14
C ASP A 7 -7.12 -9.91 3.86
N GLN A 8 -6.90 -11.21 4.01
CA GLN A 8 -6.97 -12.16 2.89
C GLN A 8 -8.35 -12.21 2.23
N LEU A 9 -9.43 -12.20 3.03
CA LEU A 9 -10.80 -12.16 2.49
C LEU A 9 -11.07 -10.84 1.76
N ARG A 10 -10.57 -9.72 2.27
CA ARG A 10 -10.69 -8.41 1.61
C ARG A 10 -9.97 -8.39 0.27
N ILE A 11 -8.74 -8.92 0.21
CA ILE A 11 -7.94 -9.04 -1.02
C ILE A 11 -8.66 -9.96 -2.02
N LEU A 12 -9.18 -11.11 -1.58
CA LEU A 12 -9.92 -12.03 -2.42
C LEU A 12 -11.17 -11.37 -3.02
N ASN A 13 -11.95 -10.67 -2.20
CA ASN A 13 -13.15 -9.96 -2.65
C ASN A 13 -12.81 -8.86 -3.68
N ALA A 14 -11.73 -8.11 -3.44
CA ALA A 14 -11.27 -7.10 -4.40
C ALA A 14 -10.82 -7.74 -5.72
N LYS A 15 -10.07 -8.84 -5.69
CA LYS A 15 -9.68 -9.59 -6.89
C LYS A 15 -10.90 -10.14 -7.65
N ASN A 16 -11.87 -10.70 -6.95
CA ASN A 16 -13.10 -11.21 -7.56
C ASN A 16 -13.90 -10.08 -8.22
N PHE A 17 -14.00 -8.92 -7.56
CA PHE A 17 -14.67 -7.76 -8.13
C PHE A 17 -13.97 -7.28 -9.42
N VAL A 18 -12.64 -7.12 -9.39
CA VAL A 18 -11.87 -6.72 -10.58
C VAL A 18 -12.04 -7.73 -11.70
N SER A 19 -11.95 -9.03 -11.41
CA SER A 19 -12.16 -10.10 -12.40
C SER A 19 -13.55 -10.05 -13.01
N ALA A 20 -14.60 -9.85 -12.20
CA ALA A 20 -15.96 -9.74 -12.67
C ALA A 20 -16.20 -8.48 -13.51
N ALA A 21 -15.68 -7.33 -13.07
CA ALA A 21 -15.84 -6.05 -13.75
C ALA A 21 -15.10 -5.99 -15.10
N THR A 22 -14.01 -6.74 -15.26
CA THR A 22 -13.19 -6.76 -16.47
C THR A 22 -13.45 -7.96 -17.37
N SER A 23 -14.36 -8.85 -16.97
CA SER A 23 -14.76 -10.03 -17.76
C SER A 23 -15.42 -9.63 -19.08
N SER A 24 -15.07 -10.33 -20.16
CA SER A 24 -15.69 -10.12 -21.48
C SER A 24 -17.19 -10.49 -21.52
N VAL A 25 -17.66 -11.30 -20.57
CA VAL A 25 -19.07 -11.70 -20.44
C VAL A 25 -19.92 -10.57 -19.87
N ASN A 26 -19.34 -9.71 -19.05
CA ASN A 26 -20.02 -8.59 -18.41
C ASN A 26 -19.74 -7.28 -19.16
N SER A 27 -20.72 -6.37 -19.16
CA SER A 27 -20.56 -5.03 -19.72
C SER A 27 -20.90 -4.01 -18.64
N TYR A 28 -19.85 -3.44 -18.06
CA TYR A 28 -19.96 -2.33 -17.12
C TYR A 28 -19.55 -1.04 -17.79
N TYR A 29 -20.25 0.02 -17.44
CA TYR A 29 -19.99 1.37 -17.94
C TYR A 29 -19.82 2.31 -16.75
N SER A 30 -18.91 3.27 -16.90
CA SER A 30 -18.78 4.42 -16.03
C SER A 30 -19.30 5.63 -16.77
N PHE A 31 -20.09 6.46 -16.12
CA PHE A 31 -20.56 7.71 -16.70
C PHE A 31 -20.32 8.90 -15.76
N VAL A 32 -20.29 10.08 -16.34
CA VAL A 32 -20.27 11.36 -15.64
C VAL A 32 -21.55 12.08 -15.99
N GLY A 33 -22.32 12.45 -14.98
CA GLY A 33 -23.57 13.20 -15.12
C GLY A 33 -23.45 14.58 -14.48
N LEU A 34 -24.27 15.51 -14.92
CA LEU A 34 -24.49 16.78 -14.23
C LEU A 34 -25.35 16.54 -13.00
N PRO A 35 -25.13 17.25 -11.89
CA PRO A 35 -26.07 17.23 -10.79
C PRO A 35 -27.41 17.78 -11.25
N ASN A 36 -28.51 17.10 -10.88
CA ASN A 36 -29.85 17.60 -11.18
C ASN A 36 -30.05 18.95 -10.50
N ALA A 37 -30.30 19.98 -11.29
CA ALA A 37 -30.45 21.35 -10.80
C ALA A 37 -31.58 21.52 -9.76
N THR A 38 -32.59 20.69 -9.80
CA THR A 38 -33.75 20.71 -8.87
C THR A 38 -33.39 20.13 -7.51
N ASN A 39 -32.44 19.19 -7.43
CA ASN A 39 -32.07 18.46 -6.24
C ASN A 39 -30.65 18.80 -5.75
N TYR A 40 -29.95 19.70 -6.46
CA TYR A 40 -28.59 20.08 -6.07
C TYR A 40 -28.58 20.86 -4.75
N SER A 41 -27.73 20.42 -3.84
CA SER A 41 -27.43 21.16 -2.60
C SER A 41 -25.93 21.50 -2.58
N SER A 42 -25.60 22.71 -2.18
CA SER A 42 -24.20 23.15 -2.01
C SER A 42 -23.43 22.33 -0.95
N THR A 43 -24.13 21.52 -0.15
CA THR A 43 -23.52 20.62 0.84
C THR A 43 -23.08 19.28 0.23
N TRP A 44 -23.41 18.98 -1.02
CA TRP A 44 -23.08 17.68 -1.64
C TRP A 44 -21.58 17.46 -1.85
N GLU A 45 -20.79 18.52 -1.93
CA GLU A 45 -19.33 18.40 -1.97
C GLU A 45 -18.75 17.79 -0.68
N SER A 46 -19.34 18.17 0.46
CA SER A 46 -18.89 17.70 1.78
C SER A 46 -19.73 16.56 2.35
N ASN A 47 -20.98 16.42 1.91
CA ASN A 47 -21.93 15.42 2.38
C ASN A 47 -22.82 14.94 1.22
N PRO A 48 -22.28 14.10 0.31
CA PRO A 48 -23.06 13.60 -0.82
C PRO A 48 -24.23 12.75 -0.33
N PRO A 49 -25.37 12.73 -1.05
CA PRO A 49 -26.51 11.90 -0.71
C PRO A 49 -26.14 10.43 -0.79
N ALA A 50 -26.73 9.61 0.08
CA ALA A 50 -26.55 8.18 0.02
C ALA A 50 -27.05 7.61 -1.32
N PRO A 51 -26.32 6.67 -1.93
CA PRO A 51 -26.80 5.98 -3.13
C PRO A 51 -28.15 5.31 -2.87
N LYS A 52 -29.06 5.43 -3.80
CA LYS A 52 -30.37 4.74 -3.77
C LYS A 52 -30.32 3.55 -4.71
N ASP A 53 -30.80 2.40 -4.22
CA ASP A 53 -31.00 1.21 -5.03
C ASP A 53 -32.49 1.18 -5.49
N SER A 54 -32.83 2.09 -6.40
CA SER A 54 -34.18 2.19 -6.97
C SER A 54 -34.12 2.77 -8.39
N PHE A 55 -35.14 2.47 -9.17
CA PHE A 55 -35.30 3.00 -10.54
C PHE A 55 -36.04 4.34 -10.59
N GLU A 56 -36.40 4.91 -9.45
CA GLU A 56 -37.23 6.14 -9.38
C GLU A 56 -36.62 7.37 -10.05
N GLN A 57 -35.31 7.37 -10.29
CA GLN A 57 -34.56 8.50 -10.85
C GLN A 57 -33.76 8.09 -12.10
N GLU A 58 -34.16 7.02 -12.77
CA GLU A 58 -33.42 6.51 -13.93
C GLU A 58 -33.38 7.57 -15.06
N ASP A 59 -34.51 8.24 -15.32
CA ASP A 59 -34.61 9.28 -16.33
C ASP A 59 -33.67 10.46 -16.02
N ASP A 60 -33.53 10.85 -14.77
CA ASP A 60 -32.62 11.92 -14.33
C ASP A 60 -31.15 11.59 -14.67
N TYR A 61 -30.74 10.34 -14.55
CA TYR A 61 -29.38 9.90 -14.88
C TYR A 61 -29.13 9.94 -16.38
N TRP A 62 -30.10 9.54 -17.20
CA TRP A 62 -29.97 9.56 -18.65
C TRP A 62 -29.97 10.99 -19.20
N ASP A 63 -30.83 11.85 -18.71
CA ASP A 63 -30.96 13.24 -19.15
C ASP A 63 -29.76 14.10 -18.77
N THR A 64 -29.07 13.75 -17.68
CA THR A 64 -27.92 14.52 -17.19
C THR A 64 -26.56 13.94 -17.60
N MET A 65 -26.54 12.79 -18.30
CA MET A 65 -25.30 12.12 -18.70
C MET A 65 -24.52 12.94 -19.74
N ILE A 66 -23.27 13.31 -19.39
CA ILE A 66 -22.37 14.06 -20.29
C ILE A 66 -21.44 13.13 -21.05
N ALA A 67 -20.94 12.08 -20.39
CA ALA A 67 -19.99 11.16 -20.96
C ALA A 67 -20.22 9.74 -20.42
N LEU A 68 -20.04 8.75 -21.27
CA LEU A 68 -20.18 7.33 -20.98
C LEU A 68 -18.96 6.58 -21.52
N LYS A 69 -18.37 5.71 -20.71
CA LYS A 69 -17.26 4.85 -21.13
C LYS A 69 -17.46 3.42 -20.66
N LYS A 70 -17.29 2.45 -21.58
CA LYS A 70 -17.22 1.03 -21.21
C LYS A 70 -15.95 0.76 -20.44
N ILE A 71 -16.06 0.05 -19.31
CA ILE A 71 -14.93 -0.33 -18.47
C ILE A 71 -14.23 -1.54 -19.09
N ASN A 72 -12.92 -1.42 -19.27
CA ASN A 72 -12.03 -2.49 -19.74
C ASN A 72 -10.99 -2.82 -18.65
N SER A 73 -10.24 -3.90 -18.84
CA SER A 73 -9.17 -4.31 -17.91
C SER A 73 -8.10 -3.23 -17.67
N SER A 74 -7.87 -2.35 -18.66
CA SER A 74 -6.94 -1.23 -18.52
C SER A 74 -7.50 -0.03 -17.73
N ASP A 75 -8.77 -0.05 -17.35
CA ASP A 75 -9.44 1.04 -16.62
C ASP A 75 -9.61 0.74 -15.13
N VAL A 76 -9.19 -0.43 -14.69
CA VAL A 76 -9.33 -0.87 -13.28
C VAL A 76 -7.96 -1.30 -12.76
N ARG A 77 -7.61 -0.86 -11.54
CA ARG A 77 -6.39 -1.23 -10.83
C ARG A 77 -6.65 -1.46 -9.35
N MET A 78 -5.91 -2.39 -8.78
CA MET A 78 -5.82 -2.49 -7.33
C MET A 78 -5.00 -1.32 -6.81
N MET A 79 -5.48 -0.70 -5.75
CA MET A 79 -4.84 0.45 -5.12
C MET A 79 -4.50 0.15 -3.68
N VAL A 80 -3.41 0.74 -3.19
CA VAL A 80 -3.04 0.75 -1.77
C VAL A 80 -2.83 2.19 -1.31
N SER A 81 -2.87 2.42 0.00
CA SER A 81 -2.57 3.73 0.56
C SER A 81 -1.18 4.18 0.13
N LYS A 82 -1.05 5.44 -0.28
CA LYS A 82 0.23 6.03 -0.68
C LYS A 82 0.95 6.58 0.53
N ASN A 83 2.10 6.00 0.87
CA ASN A 83 3.00 6.51 1.88
C ASN A 83 4.23 7.08 1.18
N THR A 84 4.24 8.38 0.89
CA THR A 84 5.43 9.04 0.31
C THR A 84 6.52 9.11 1.36
N TRP A 85 7.73 8.68 0.99
CA TRP A 85 8.87 8.81 1.88
C TRP A 85 9.16 10.29 2.19
N THR A 86 9.39 10.58 3.44
CA THR A 86 9.73 11.93 3.92
C THR A 86 10.77 11.80 5.00
N SER A 87 11.83 12.60 4.92
CA SER A 87 12.90 12.63 5.93
C SER A 87 12.35 13.05 7.29
N GLY A 88 12.85 12.41 8.35
CA GLY A 88 12.45 12.67 9.72
C GLY A 88 11.20 11.95 10.20
N ILE A 89 10.53 11.18 9.34
CA ILE A 89 9.37 10.36 9.72
C ILE A 89 9.83 8.99 10.22
N THR A 90 9.18 8.49 11.27
CA THR A 90 9.38 7.11 11.74
C THR A 90 8.35 6.20 11.09
N TYR A 91 8.82 5.22 10.30
CA TYR A 91 7.98 4.25 9.62
C TYR A 91 7.86 2.96 10.43
N ASP A 92 6.77 2.23 10.21
CA ASP A 92 6.61 0.91 10.79
C ASP A 92 7.56 -0.09 10.11
N MET A 93 8.04 -1.05 10.89
CA MET A 93 8.72 -2.21 10.36
C MET A 93 7.69 -3.26 9.94
N TYR A 94 7.88 -3.91 8.79
CA TYR A 94 7.03 -5.03 8.37
C TYR A 94 7.08 -6.18 9.38
N ARG A 95 5.91 -6.56 9.85
CA ARG A 95 5.72 -7.71 10.73
C ARG A 95 4.40 -8.37 10.38
N ASN A 96 4.40 -9.69 10.21
CA ASN A 96 3.19 -10.46 9.88
C ASN A 96 2.22 -10.63 11.08
N ASP A 97 2.65 -10.26 12.29
CA ASP A 97 1.93 -10.43 13.54
C ASP A 97 1.28 -9.14 14.06
N ILE A 98 1.26 -8.07 13.25
CA ILE A 98 0.58 -6.82 13.62
C ILE A 98 -0.90 -7.10 13.83
N SER A 99 -1.40 -6.78 15.03
CA SER A 99 -2.75 -7.05 15.46
C SER A 99 -3.19 -6.05 16.55
N ARG A 100 -4.42 -6.15 17.01
CA ARG A 100 -4.92 -5.33 18.12
C ARG A 100 -4.18 -5.52 19.43
N THR A 101 -3.62 -6.71 19.64
CA THR A 101 -2.82 -7.05 20.84
C THR A 101 -1.33 -6.86 20.64
N ASN A 102 -0.87 -6.70 19.41
CA ASN A 102 0.53 -6.51 19.03
C ASN A 102 0.61 -5.42 17.94
N THR A 103 0.45 -4.18 18.34
CA THR A 103 0.39 -3.03 17.42
C THR A 103 1.77 -2.71 16.83
N ALA A 104 1.76 -2.08 15.66
CA ALA A 104 2.96 -1.43 15.13
C ALA A 104 3.37 -0.28 16.07
N LYS A 105 4.62 -0.28 16.53
CA LYS A 105 5.07 0.65 17.59
C LYS A 105 5.04 2.12 17.18
N PRO A 106 5.56 2.52 15.98
CA PRO A 106 5.55 3.92 15.58
C PRO A 106 4.15 4.47 15.35
N SER A 107 3.32 3.77 14.57
CA SER A 107 2.00 4.27 14.13
C SER A 107 0.84 3.89 15.06
N GLY A 108 1.04 2.89 15.92
CA GLY A 108 -0.05 2.28 16.70
C GLY A 108 -1.01 1.43 15.88
N ALA A 109 -0.68 1.14 14.61
CA ALA A 109 -1.54 0.38 13.73
C ALA A 109 -1.85 -1.03 14.27
N THR A 110 -3.12 -1.41 14.16
CA THR A 110 -3.66 -2.68 14.67
C THR A 110 -3.88 -3.73 13.59
N SER A 111 -3.47 -3.42 12.36
CA SER A 111 -3.51 -4.33 11.20
C SER A 111 -2.42 -3.95 10.20
N LEU A 112 -2.03 -4.88 9.33
CA LEU A 112 -1.12 -4.59 8.22
C LEU A 112 -1.68 -3.54 7.26
N TYR A 113 -2.99 -3.54 7.06
CA TYR A 113 -3.64 -2.57 6.17
C TYR A 113 -3.44 -1.12 6.61
N SER A 114 -3.46 -0.85 7.92
CA SER A 114 -3.29 0.50 8.48
C SER A 114 -1.84 0.85 8.83
N SER A 115 -0.93 -0.11 8.71
CA SER A 115 0.49 0.09 9.04
C SER A 115 1.26 0.76 7.89
N LYS A 116 2.19 1.63 8.26
CA LYS A 116 3.04 2.39 7.31
C LYS A 116 4.41 1.72 7.11
N TYR A 117 4.40 0.44 6.77
CA TYR A 117 5.62 -0.37 6.61
C TYR A 117 6.20 -0.33 5.18
N PHE A 118 5.59 0.39 4.26
CA PHE A 118 6.11 0.59 2.90
C PHE A 118 6.03 2.06 2.51
N VAL A 119 6.91 2.45 1.62
CA VAL A 119 7.00 3.83 1.13
C VAL A 119 7.21 3.85 -0.38
N VAL A 120 6.81 4.96 -1.01
CA VAL A 120 7.14 5.30 -2.38
C VAL A 120 8.05 6.54 -2.38
N ASN A 121 9.10 6.53 -3.19
CA ASN A 121 9.99 7.67 -3.37
C ASN A 121 9.56 8.56 -4.55
N GLU A 122 10.31 9.63 -4.82
CA GLU A 122 10.05 10.58 -5.91
C GLU A 122 10.14 9.96 -7.31
N ASP A 123 10.93 8.89 -7.48
CA ASP A 123 11.07 8.12 -8.71
C ASP A 123 9.97 7.07 -8.89
N TYR A 124 8.92 7.09 -8.05
CA TYR A 124 7.86 6.08 -8.02
C TYR A 124 8.36 4.64 -7.76
N LYS A 125 9.50 4.50 -7.11
CA LYS A 125 10.00 3.22 -6.61
C LYS A 125 9.40 2.92 -5.24
N VAL A 126 8.93 1.70 -5.05
CA VAL A 126 8.27 1.25 -3.82
C VAL A 126 9.19 0.35 -3.02
N TYR A 127 9.29 0.62 -1.73
CA TYR A 127 10.16 -0.09 -0.79
C TYR A 127 9.38 -0.57 0.43
N ILE A 128 9.74 -1.75 0.92
CA ILE A 128 9.26 -2.27 2.20
C ILE A 128 10.32 -2.04 3.27
N CYS A 129 9.88 -1.56 4.44
CA CYS A 129 10.72 -1.37 5.61
C CYS A 129 10.86 -2.70 6.36
N LEU A 130 12.04 -3.29 6.37
CA LEU A 130 12.34 -4.52 7.08
C LEU A 130 12.95 -4.25 8.47
N GLN A 131 13.61 -3.11 8.64
CA GLN A 131 14.09 -2.62 9.93
C GLN A 131 13.97 -1.09 9.96
N ASN A 132 13.55 -0.52 11.08
CA ASN A 132 13.29 0.90 11.26
C ASN A 132 14.16 1.54 12.36
N GLY A 133 15.35 1.01 12.58
CA GLY A 133 16.24 1.48 13.63
C GLY A 133 15.81 1.14 15.06
N THR A 134 14.86 0.19 15.21
CA THR A 134 14.46 -0.32 16.54
C THR A 134 15.64 -0.94 17.26
N ASP A 135 15.88 -0.53 18.51
CA ASP A 135 16.82 -1.10 19.44
C ASP A 135 16.25 -1.01 20.87
N PRO A 136 16.95 -1.54 21.90
CA PRO A 136 16.45 -1.50 23.27
C PRO A 136 16.19 -0.10 23.85
N GLU A 137 16.83 0.93 23.30
CA GLU A 137 16.67 2.33 23.71
C GLU A 137 15.60 3.04 22.87
N ASN A 138 15.40 2.58 21.63
CA ASN A 138 14.45 3.14 20.67
C ASN A 138 13.43 2.07 20.23
N VAL A 139 12.61 1.61 21.16
CA VAL A 139 11.63 0.53 20.93
C VAL A 139 10.57 0.83 19.87
N SER A 140 10.38 2.11 19.55
CA SER A 140 9.46 2.58 18.50
C SER A 140 10.15 2.85 17.17
N GLY A 141 11.46 2.56 17.05
CA GLY A 141 12.27 2.91 15.88
C GLY A 141 12.79 4.34 15.91
N ARG A 142 13.52 4.72 14.86
CA ARG A 142 14.14 6.04 14.70
C ARG A 142 13.54 6.77 13.49
N PRO A 143 13.65 8.09 13.40
CA PRO A 143 13.34 8.82 12.17
C PRO A 143 14.21 8.34 10.99
N SER A 144 13.59 8.11 9.83
CA SER A 144 14.32 7.80 8.59
C SER A 144 14.94 9.08 8.03
N LEU A 145 16.23 9.05 7.75
CA LEU A 145 16.99 10.21 7.28
C LEU A 145 17.41 10.09 5.81
N ASP A 146 17.63 8.87 5.35
CA ASP A 146 18.09 8.58 3.99
C ASP A 146 16.98 7.98 3.12
N GLN A 147 16.71 8.60 1.97
CA GLN A 147 15.71 8.12 1.02
C GLN A 147 16.23 6.88 0.27
N PRO A 148 15.47 5.76 0.24
CA PRO A 148 15.85 4.63 -0.60
C PRO A 148 15.65 4.96 -2.08
N THR A 149 16.71 4.75 -2.89
CA THR A 149 16.71 5.01 -4.35
C THR A 149 17.21 3.85 -5.18
N PHE A 150 17.74 2.81 -4.54
CA PHE A 150 18.32 1.63 -5.18
C PHE A 150 17.25 0.67 -5.73
N THR A 151 17.69 -0.24 -6.61
CA THR A 151 16.87 -1.33 -7.15
C THR A 151 17.48 -2.72 -6.91
N ASP A 152 18.43 -2.79 -5.98
CA ASP A 152 19.04 -4.05 -5.57
C ASP A 152 17.98 -5.00 -4.99
N LEU A 153 18.16 -6.28 -5.24
CA LEU A 153 17.23 -7.34 -4.79
C LEU A 153 17.38 -7.66 -3.31
N GLU A 154 18.58 -7.45 -2.76
CA GLU A 154 18.83 -7.70 -1.34
C GLU A 154 18.52 -6.47 -0.49
N PRO A 155 18.03 -6.66 0.74
CA PRO A 155 17.78 -5.56 1.66
C PRO A 155 19.08 -4.85 2.01
N LYS A 156 19.04 -3.49 2.06
CA LYS A 156 20.17 -2.68 2.49
C LYS A 156 19.73 -1.34 3.07
N ALA A 157 20.69 -0.64 3.71
CA ALA A 157 20.50 0.74 4.11
C ALA A 157 20.40 1.66 2.89
N ALA A 158 19.68 2.77 3.04
CA ALA A 158 19.50 3.74 1.95
C ALA A 158 20.68 4.70 1.80
N GLY A 159 21.42 4.97 2.87
CA GLY A 159 22.57 5.86 2.91
C GLY A 159 23.41 5.63 4.14
N ASP A 160 24.19 6.64 4.52
CA ASP A 160 25.24 6.55 5.55
C ASP A 160 24.90 7.29 6.86
N SER A 161 23.66 7.78 7.03
CA SER A 161 23.26 8.51 8.25
C SER A 161 23.26 7.67 9.52
N GLY A 162 23.24 6.34 9.38
CA GLY A 162 23.17 5.43 10.53
C GLY A 162 21.81 5.43 11.23
N ASP A 163 20.73 5.81 10.55
CA ASP A 163 19.36 5.80 11.08
C ASP A 163 18.85 4.40 11.43
N GLY A 164 19.54 3.35 10.95
CA GLY A 164 19.24 1.95 11.23
C GLY A 164 18.13 1.38 10.35
N TYR A 165 17.71 2.10 9.31
CA TYR A 165 16.73 1.60 8.36
C TYR A 165 17.34 0.60 7.39
N ILE A 166 16.60 -0.51 7.17
CA ILE A 166 16.89 -1.48 6.12
C ILE A 166 15.65 -1.58 5.23
N TRP A 167 15.83 -1.21 3.99
CA TRP A 167 14.80 -1.22 2.96
C TRP A 167 15.01 -2.36 1.98
N LYS A 168 13.91 -2.87 1.42
CA LYS A 168 13.94 -3.79 0.28
C LYS A 168 13.10 -3.20 -0.84
N TYR A 169 13.67 -3.13 -2.03
CA TYR A 169 12.96 -2.73 -3.24
C TYR A 169 11.88 -3.74 -3.60
N LEU A 170 10.70 -3.27 -3.99
CA LEU A 170 9.57 -4.10 -4.43
C LEU A 170 9.30 -3.96 -5.93
N TYR A 171 8.99 -2.76 -6.39
CA TYR A 171 8.70 -2.47 -7.80
C TYR A 171 8.77 -0.97 -8.07
N THR A 172 8.79 -0.62 -9.36
CA THR A 172 8.58 0.76 -9.82
C THR A 172 7.21 0.87 -10.47
N ILE A 173 6.44 1.88 -10.12
CA ILE A 173 5.12 2.12 -10.69
C ILE A 173 5.29 2.51 -12.16
N LYS A 174 4.53 1.88 -13.05
CA LYS A 174 4.60 2.16 -14.49
C LYS A 174 4.08 3.57 -14.80
N PRO A 175 4.71 4.31 -15.73
CA PRO A 175 4.23 5.66 -16.11
C PRO A 175 2.77 5.69 -16.55
N SER A 176 2.29 4.65 -17.23
CA SER A 176 0.88 4.53 -17.62
C SER A 176 -0.08 4.44 -16.44
N ASP A 177 0.35 3.76 -15.37
CA ASP A 177 -0.45 3.59 -14.15
C ASP A 177 -0.39 4.85 -13.28
N ILE A 178 0.75 5.55 -13.26
CA ILE A 178 0.88 6.87 -12.63
C ILE A 178 -0.13 7.84 -13.25
N ALA A 179 -0.14 7.96 -14.58
CA ALA A 179 -0.99 8.91 -15.28
C ALA A 179 -2.50 8.65 -15.09
N LYS A 180 -2.90 7.40 -14.84
CA LYS A 180 -4.32 7.01 -14.73
C LYS A 180 -4.81 6.86 -13.30
N PHE A 181 -3.97 6.39 -12.39
CA PHE A 181 -4.41 5.86 -11.10
C PHE A 181 -3.70 6.47 -9.89
N ASP A 182 -2.53 7.12 -10.06
CA ASP A 182 -1.85 7.72 -8.92
C ASP A 182 -2.63 8.94 -8.40
N SER A 183 -2.71 9.04 -7.08
CA SER A 183 -3.37 10.16 -6.41
C SER A 183 -2.60 10.55 -5.16
N THR A 184 -3.07 11.58 -4.45
CA THR A 184 -2.47 12.03 -3.19
C THR A 184 -2.49 10.93 -2.13
N ASN A 185 -3.57 10.13 -2.06
CA ASN A 185 -3.81 9.18 -0.98
C ASN A 185 -3.60 7.72 -1.38
N PHE A 186 -3.58 7.42 -2.68
CA PHE A 186 -3.53 6.04 -3.18
C PHE A 186 -2.53 5.91 -4.33
N MET A 187 -1.87 4.77 -4.39
CA MET A 187 -0.98 4.39 -5.48
C MET A 187 -1.37 3.02 -6.05
N PRO A 188 -1.17 2.80 -7.37
CA PRO A 188 -1.50 1.53 -8.01
C PRO A 188 -0.51 0.43 -7.64
N VAL A 189 -1.05 -0.80 -7.55
CA VAL A 189 -0.25 -2.03 -7.44
C VAL A 189 -0.14 -2.65 -8.84
N PRO A 190 1.01 -3.25 -9.21
CA PRO A 190 1.16 -3.93 -10.50
C PRO A 190 0.07 -4.99 -10.70
N ASP A 191 -0.62 -4.94 -11.83
CA ASP A 191 -1.64 -5.91 -12.21
C ASP A 191 -1.05 -7.19 -12.83
N ASP A 192 0.17 -7.08 -13.31
CA ASP A 192 0.92 -8.13 -14.00
C ASP A 192 2.07 -8.70 -13.16
N TRP A 193 2.00 -8.58 -11.82
CA TRP A 193 3.07 -9.04 -10.93
C TRP A 193 3.55 -10.46 -11.23
N GLU A 194 2.63 -11.38 -11.50
CA GLU A 194 2.95 -12.79 -11.72
C GLU A 194 3.57 -13.06 -13.10
N THR A 195 3.33 -12.19 -14.09
CA THR A 195 3.70 -12.41 -15.48
C THR A 195 4.73 -11.41 -16.03
N SER A 196 4.88 -10.25 -15.36
CA SER A 196 5.78 -9.19 -15.80
C SER A 196 7.24 -9.63 -15.79
N THR A 197 7.91 -9.44 -16.92
CA THR A 197 9.37 -9.64 -17.04
C THR A 197 10.15 -8.58 -16.27
N ALA A 198 9.61 -7.35 -16.15
CA ALA A 198 10.23 -6.26 -15.40
C ALA A 198 10.33 -6.54 -13.90
N ASN A 199 9.38 -7.32 -13.37
CA ASN A 199 9.33 -7.69 -11.95
C ASN A 199 9.86 -9.11 -11.69
N ALA A 200 10.31 -9.84 -12.72
CA ALA A 200 10.70 -11.23 -12.60
C ALA A 200 11.79 -11.45 -11.55
N SER A 201 12.88 -10.68 -11.59
CA SER A 201 14.00 -10.82 -10.65
C SER A 201 13.57 -10.56 -9.20
N VAL A 202 12.72 -9.57 -8.98
CA VAL A 202 12.21 -9.27 -7.61
C VAL A 202 11.30 -10.38 -7.12
N ARG A 203 10.41 -10.88 -8.00
CA ARG A 203 9.50 -12.00 -7.71
C ARG A 203 10.27 -13.27 -7.39
N ASP A 204 11.28 -13.61 -8.19
CA ASP A 204 12.10 -14.81 -8.02
C ASP A 204 12.90 -14.73 -6.71
N ASN A 205 13.48 -13.56 -6.40
CA ASN A 205 14.15 -13.34 -5.12
C ASN A 205 13.19 -13.45 -3.93
N ALA A 206 11.94 -12.99 -4.07
CA ALA A 206 10.92 -13.08 -3.03
C ALA A 206 10.36 -14.52 -2.87
N SER A 207 10.44 -15.35 -3.91
CA SER A 207 9.91 -16.72 -3.92
C SER A 207 10.86 -17.74 -3.28
N ASN A 208 12.09 -17.36 -2.96
CA ASN A 208 13.06 -18.22 -2.26
C ASN A 208 12.61 -18.44 -0.80
N SER A 209 11.79 -19.47 -0.59
CA SER A 209 11.28 -19.82 0.74
C SER A 209 12.40 -20.31 1.66
N GLY A 210 12.30 -19.97 2.96
CA GLY A 210 13.28 -20.37 3.97
C GLY A 210 14.55 -19.51 4.01
N GLN A 211 14.70 -18.53 3.14
CA GLN A 211 15.83 -17.60 3.17
C GLN A 211 15.62 -16.51 4.24
N LEU A 212 16.56 -16.41 5.17
CA LEU A 212 16.57 -15.33 6.15
C LEU A 212 17.07 -14.05 5.49
N LYS A 213 16.24 -13.01 5.43
CA LYS A 213 16.59 -11.71 4.82
C LYS A 213 17.09 -10.69 5.84
N ILE A 214 16.62 -10.77 7.08
CA ILE A 214 17.04 -9.88 8.15
C ILE A 214 16.89 -10.56 9.51
N ALA A 215 17.76 -10.21 10.45
CA ALA A 215 17.65 -10.56 11.86
C ALA A 215 17.82 -9.30 12.70
N THR A 216 16.83 -9.00 13.54
CA THR A 216 16.84 -7.83 14.42
C THR A 216 17.05 -8.25 15.87
N ILE A 217 18.04 -7.65 16.53
CA ILE A 217 18.28 -7.85 17.95
C ILE A 217 17.35 -6.93 18.73
N ILE A 218 16.31 -7.48 19.33
CA ILE A 218 15.33 -6.73 20.14
C ILE A 218 15.71 -6.65 21.62
N ASN A 219 16.63 -7.51 22.07
CA ASN A 219 17.14 -7.50 23.43
C ASN A 219 18.60 -7.97 23.41
N ARG A 220 19.50 -7.11 23.84
CA ARG A 220 20.94 -7.42 23.89
C ARG A 220 21.37 -8.22 25.12
N GLY A 221 20.41 -8.57 26.00
CA GLY A 221 20.71 -9.19 27.29
C GLY A 221 21.24 -8.16 28.30
N ALA A 222 21.38 -8.62 29.56
CA ALA A 222 21.96 -7.85 30.66
C ALA A 222 23.22 -8.54 31.17
N GLY A 223 24.19 -7.74 31.66
CA GLY A 223 25.40 -8.29 32.35
C GLY A 223 26.56 -8.62 31.40
N ILE A 224 26.48 -8.30 30.11
CA ILE A 224 27.66 -8.34 29.23
C ILE A 224 28.43 -7.04 29.46
N GLY A 225 29.61 -7.13 30.12
CA GLY A 225 30.44 -5.97 30.38
C GLY A 225 30.91 -5.31 29.10
N THR A 226 31.28 -4.01 29.20
CA THR A 226 31.77 -3.17 28.10
C THR A 226 33.14 -3.58 27.54
N ALA A 227 33.77 -4.61 28.09
CA ALA A 227 35.05 -5.10 27.59
C ALA A 227 34.85 -5.98 26.35
N ASN A 228 35.61 -5.69 25.26
CA ASN A 228 35.68 -6.57 24.09
C ASN A 228 36.02 -8.01 24.54
N ARG A 229 35.06 -8.93 24.40
CA ARG A 229 35.29 -10.36 24.59
C ARG A 229 35.12 -11.03 23.23
N THR A 230 36.17 -11.68 22.78
CA THR A 230 36.11 -12.59 21.64
C THR A 230 35.60 -13.94 22.17
N TYR A 231 34.55 -14.49 21.60
CA TYR A 231 34.01 -15.82 21.93
C TYR A 231 34.37 -16.79 20.81
#